data_963cd16e3ab7db50cc154fe48ac21296
#
_entry.id   963cd16e3ab7db50cc154fe48ac21296
#
_cell.length_a   1.000
_cell.length_b   1.000
_cell.length_c   1.000
_cell.angle_alpha   90.00
_cell.angle_beta   90.00
_cell.angle_gamma   90.00
#
_symmetry.space_group_name_H-M   'P 1'
#
loop_
_entity.id
_entity.type
_entity.pdbx_description
1 polymer ?
#
loop_
_entity_poly.entity_id
_entity_poly.type
_entity_poly.pdbx_seq_one_letter_code
_entity_poly.pdbx_strand_id
1 'polypeptide(L)'
;MKLTTPLILALVFLSIVNCKTSKEPVLQFQSTAPLEITAPYYNSWVAGIEGGGSGINVFLPLKENGNMVIDSLHFRGEKSAVETRDKLIIGRFRYSTNQKKDIIMSSNPQDEYNNKRVLIRDTSPFKLTQNECVISYSVNGKRLYYKISNLKKGESIAYPSA
;
A
#
# COMPACT_ATOMS: atom_id res chain seq x y z
N MET A 1 10.01 10.48 -63.70
CA MET A 1 9.15 9.81 -62.67
C MET A 1 9.92 8.76 -61.87
N LYS A 2 10.97 9.12 -61.09
CA LYS A 2 11.72 8.11 -60.26
C LYS A 2 12.20 8.67 -58.94
N LEU A 3 11.70 9.84 -58.48
CA LEU A 3 12.18 10.47 -57.25
C LEU A 3 11.21 10.40 -56.04
N THR A 4 10.01 9.86 -56.25
CA THR A 4 8.97 9.80 -55.22
C THR A 4 9.03 8.56 -54.33
N THR A 5 9.61 7.47 -54.84
CA THR A 5 9.72 6.22 -54.10
C THR A 5 10.65 6.25 -52.90
N PRO A 6 11.85 6.88 -52.94
CA PRO A 6 12.72 6.94 -51.77
C PRO A 6 12.18 7.90 -50.69
N LEU A 7 11.39 8.91 -51.08
CA LEU A 7 10.78 9.84 -50.10
C LEU A 7 9.69 9.18 -49.25
N ILE A 8 8.89 8.29 -49.82
CA ILE A 8 7.85 7.56 -49.13
C ILE A 8 8.47 6.53 -48.18
N LEU A 9 9.58 5.89 -48.58
CA LEU A 9 10.27 4.91 -47.72
C LEU A 9 10.92 5.57 -46.52
N ALA A 10 11.43 6.78 -46.63
CA ALA A 10 12.00 7.57 -45.53
C ALA A 10 10.93 8.03 -44.52
N LEU A 11 9.69 8.31 -44.98
CA LEU A 11 8.60 8.75 -44.11
C LEU A 11 8.05 7.61 -43.24
N VAL A 12 8.06 6.37 -43.76
CA VAL A 12 7.62 5.17 -43.00
C VAL A 12 8.62 4.80 -41.91
N PHE A 13 9.93 5.09 -42.11
CA PHE A 13 10.96 4.77 -41.14
C PHE A 13 10.97 5.71 -39.91
N LEU A 14 10.39 6.93 -40.02
CA LEU A 14 10.34 7.90 -38.93
C LEU A 14 9.22 7.63 -37.93
N SER A 15 8.26 6.72 -38.23
CA SER A 15 7.11 6.46 -37.37
C SER A 15 7.32 5.39 -36.29
N ILE A 16 8.49 4.73 -36.24
CA ILE A 16 8.73 3.61 -35.30
C ILE A 16 9.52 4.00 -34.05
N VAL A 17 9.89 5.27 -33.85
CA VAL A 17 10.79 5.68 -32.74
C VAL A 17 10.03 6.22 -31.53
N ASN A 18 8.71 6.00 -31.42
CA ASN A 18 7.94 6.47 -30.27
C ASN A 18 7.64 5.35 -29.26
N CYS A 19 8.62 4.47 -28.96
CA CYS A 19 8.57 3.71 -27.73
C CYS A 19 8.89 4.66 -26.57
N LYS A 20 7.87 5.29 -25.99
CA LYS A 20 7.96 5.83 -24.64
C LYS A 20 8.13 4.66 -23.69
N THR A 21 9.36 4.32 -23.37
CA THR A 21 9.67 3.50 -22.20
C THR A 21 9.15 4.27 -21.00
N SER A 22 8.02 3.86 -20.45
CA SER A 22 7.54 4.36 -19.18
C SER A 22 8.59 3.97 -18.14
N LYS A 23 9.51 4.89 -17.85
CA LYS A 23 10.42 4.74 -16.73
C LYS A 23 9.54 4.60 -15.51
N GLU A 24 9.57 3.44 -14.87
CA GLU A 24 8.95 3.29 -13.55
C GLU A 24 9.47 4.45 -12.69
N PRO A 25 8.58 5.18 -11.99
CA PRO A 25 9.00 6.30 -11.17
C PRO A 25 10.00 5.76 -10.14
N VAL A 26 11.23 6.27 -10.19
CA VAL A 26 12.24 5.93 -9.17
C VAL A 26 11.70 6.44 -7.85
N LEU A 27 11.28 5.53 -6.99
CA LEU A 27 10.73 5.81 -5.67
C LEU A 27 11.88 6.26 -4.76
N GLN A 28 12.11 7.56 -4.69
CA GLN A 28 13.16 8.12 -3.84
C GLN A 28 12.60 8.46 -2.46
N PHE A 29 13.28 7.98 -1.43
CA PHE A 29 13.01 8.38 -0.06
C PHE A 29 13.60 9.75 0.23
N GLN A 30 12.84 10.56 0.96
CA GLN A 30 13.34 11.82 1.50
C GLN A 30 14.26 11.53 2.69
N SER A 31 15.36 12.25 2.81
CA SER A 31 16.31 12.14 3.92
C SER A 31 15.80 12.84 5.19
N THR A 32 14.96 13.86 5.02
CA THR A 32 14.41 14.64 6.12
C THR A 32 12.99 14.18 6.44
N ALA A 33 12.72 13.94 7.72
CA ALA A 33 11.39 13.58 8.19
C ALA A 33 10.42 14.74 7.97
N PRO A 34 9.25 14.51 7.34
CA PRO A 34 8.23 15.54 7.15
C PRO A 34 7.52 15.92 8.45
N LEU A 35 7.54 15.03 9.43
CA LEU A 35 6.89 15.13 10.73
C LEU A 35 7.82 14.56 11.80
N GLU A 36 7.80 15.13 13.00
CA GLU A 36 8.55 14.60 14.13
C GLU A 36 7.77 13.43 14.76
N ILE A 37 8.17 12.21 14.38
CA ILE A 37 7.55 10.96 14.84
C ILE A 37 8.31 10.45 16.05
N THR A 38 7.59 10.17 17.14
CA THR A 38 8.13 9.64 18.39
C THR A 38 7.73 8.18 18.55
N ALA A 39 8.64 7.32 19.00
CA ALA A 39 8.37 5.93 19.39
C ALA A 39 7.34 5.17 18.51
N PRO A 40 7.56 5.03 17.18
CA PRO A 40 6.65 4.33 16.31
C PRO A 40 6.53 2.84 16.68
N TYR A 41 5.30 2.28 16.61
CA TYR A 41 5.07 0.89 16.98
C TYR A 41 3.93 0.27 16.15
N TYR A 42 3.80 -1.05 16.23
CA TYR A 42 2.70 -1.79 15.62
C TYR A 42 2.18 -2.88 16.53
N ASN A 43 0.88 -3.16 16.46
CA ASN A 43 0.22 -4.24 17.17
C ASN A 43 -0.46 -5.19 16.18
N SER A 44 -0.34 -6.49 16.39
CA SER A 44 -1.18 -7.47 15.70
C SER A 44 -2.49 -7.66 16.47
N TRP A 45 -3.56 -7.95 15.75
CA TRP A 45 -4.85 -8.27 16.35
C TRP A 45 -5.51 -9.46 15.65
N VAL A 46 -6.31 -10.20 16.40
CA VAL A 46 -7.13 -11.30 15.92
C VAL A 46 -8.52 -11.12 16.52
N ALA A 47 -9.56 -11.24 15.70
CA ALA A 47 -10.93 -11.25 16.19
C ALA A 47 -11.20 -12.53 16.96
N GLY A 48 -11.93 -12.44 18.07
CA GLY A 48 -12.31 -13.58 18.89
C GLY A 48 -13.39 -14.46 18.27
N ILE A 49 -14.04 -14.01 17.24
CA ILE A 49 -15.06 -14.76 16.49
C ILE A 49 -14.50 -15.29 15.18
N GLU A 50 -14.92 -16.47 14.77
CA GLU A 50 -14.61 -17.03 13.46
C GLU A 50 -15.17 -16.12 12.37
N GLY A 51 -14.37 -15.80 11.37
CA GLY A 51 -14.75 -14.88 10.30
C GLY A 51 -14.48 -13.40 10.59
N GLY A 52 -14.16 -13.03 11.81
CA GLY A 52 -13.89 -11.64 12.20
C GLY A 52 -12.57 -11.07 11.66
N GLY A 53 -11.70 -11.95 11.14
CA GLY A 53 -10.44 -11.56 10.54
C GLY A 53 -9.30 -11.33 11.55
N SER A 54 -8.20 -10.84 11.02
CA SER A 54 -7.01 -10.45 11.77
C SER A 54 -6.31 -9.28 11.07
N GLY A 55 -5.28 -8.74 11.69
CA GLY A 55 -4.54 -7.66 11.05
C GLY A 55 -3.40 -7.11 11.88
N ILE A 56 -2.84 -6.02 11.36
CA ILE A 56 -1.85 -5.21 12.04
C ILE A 56 -2.29 -3.76 12.00
N ASN A 57 -2.17 -3.08 13.12
CA ASN A 57 -2.29 -1.63 13.20
C ASN A 57 -0.90 -1.05 13.44
N VAL A 58 -0.51 -0.10 12.61
CA VAL A 58 0.73 0.68 12.78
C VAL A 58 0.38 2.04 13.33
N PHE A 59 1.10 2.46 14.35
CA PHE A 59 0.90 3.70 15.08
C PHE A 59 2.14 4.57 14.99
N LEU A 60 1.96 5.80 14.53
CA LEU A 60 3.02 6.80 14.43
C LEU A 60 2.64 8.01 15.30
N PRO A 61 3.03 8.02 16.59
CA PRO A 61 2.81 9.16 17.45
C PRO A 61 3.63 10.36 16.99
N LEU A 62 3.04 11.54 16.98
CA LEU A 62 3.67 12.79 16.62
C LEU A 62 3.99 13.60 17.87
N LYS A 63 5.10 14.30 17.87
CA LYS A 63 5.44 15.23 18.96
C LYS A 63 4.50 16.42 18.97
N GLU A 64 4.18 16.94 17.80
CA GLU A 64 3.28 18.07 17.60
C GLU A 64 2.26 17.77 16.50
N ASN A 65 1.15 18.50 16.50
CA ASN A 65 0.18 18.42 15.41
C ASN A 65 0.83 18.96 14.14
N GLY A 66 1.05 18.09 13.18
CA GLY A 66 1.58 18.47 11.87
C GLY A 66 0.48 18.95 10.93
N ASN A 67 0.73 20.02 10.19
CA ASN A 67 -0.18 20.51 9.15
C ASN A 67 -0.08 19.69 7.84
N MET A 68 0.68 18.61 7.85
CA MET A 68 0.92 17.78 6.67
C MET A 68 -0.08 16.63 6.58
N VAL A 69 -0.69 16.50 5.41
CA VAL A 69 -1.59 15.39 5.11
C VAL A 69 -0.77 14.20 4.62
N ILE A 70 -0.88 13.10 5.36
CA ILE A 70 -0.29 11.82 4.94
C ILE A 70 -1.31 11.08 4.10
N ASP A 71 -0.92 10.67 2.89
CA ASP A 71 -1.80 10.00 1.93
C ASP A 71 -1.96 8.51 2.26
N SER A 72 -0.86 7.83 2.54
CA SER A 72 -0.87 6.39 2.82
C SER A 72 0.33 5.94 3.64
N LEU A 73 0.19 4.75 4.23
CA LEU A 73 1.21 4.05 4.96
C LEU A 73 1.47 2.69 4.31
N HIS A 74 2.74 2.35 4.12
CA HIS A 74 3.20 1.09 3.55
C HIS A 74 3.92 0.28 4.62
N PHE A 75 3.52 -0.97 4.80
CA PHE A 75 4.11 -1.86 5.79
C PHE A 75 4.03 -3.31 5.33
N ARG A 76 5.12 -4.05 5.43
CA ARG A 76 5.21 -5.49 5.08
C ARG A 76 4.61 -5.87 3.73
N GLY A 77 4.88 -5.07 2.70
CA GLY A 77 4.41 -5.32 1.33
C GLY A 77 2.98 -4.89 1.03
N GLU A 78 2.27 -4.32 2.00
CA GLU A 78 0.92 -3.81 1.83
C GLU A 78 0.87 -2.28 1.96
N LYS A 79 -0.17 -1.67 1.40
CA LYS A 79 -0.48 -0.26 1.48
C LYS A 79 -1.83 -0.07 2.16
N SER A 80 -1.93 0.91 3.03
CA SER A 80 -3.17 1.30 3.71
C SER A 80 -3.36 2.80 3.65
N ALA A 81 -4.60 3.26 3.53
CA ALA A 81 -4.94 4.63 3.88
C ALA A 81 -4.64 4.88 5.36
N VAL A 82 -4.43 6.13 5.72
CA VAL A 82 -4.17 6.52 7.10
C VAL A 82 -5.36 7.23 7.73
N GLU A 83 -5.51 7.03 9.01
CA GLU A 83 -6.39 7.77 9.88
C GLU A 83 -5.54 8.65 10.79
N THR A 84 -5.81 9.94 10.82
CA THR A 84 -5.13 10.88 11.72
C THR A 84 -6.09 11.27 12.83
N ARG A 85 -5.68 11.06 14.07
CA ARG A 85 -6.40 11.46 15.28
C ARG A 85 -5.44 12.20 16.19
N ASP A 86 -5.71 13.49 16.42
CA ASP A 86 -4.85 14.35 17.22
C ASP A 86 -3.38 14.23 16.78
N LYS A 87 -2.52 13.77 17.68
CA LYS A 87 -1.09 13.55 17.45
C LYS A 87 -0.74 12.11 17.07
N LEU A 88 -1.66 11.37 16.45
CA LEU A 88 -1.46 9.97 16.11
C LEU A 88 -1.89 9.68 14.67
N ILE A 89 -0.98 9.12 13.88
CA ILE A 89 -1.27 8.57 12.57
C ILE A 89 -1.41 7.05 12.71
N ILE A 90 -2.49 6.49 12.17
CA ILE A 90 -2.82 5.06 12.26
C ILE A 90 -2.96 4.49 10.85
N GLY A 91 -2.20 3.44 10.54
CA GLY A 91 -2.39 2.61 9.36
C GLY A 91 -2.98 1.27 9.76
N ARG A 92 -4.08 0.84 9.11
CA ARG A 92 -4.78 -0.40 9.43
C ARG A 92 -4.65 -1.39 8.29
N PHE A 93 -3.99 -2.50 8.55
CA PHE A 93 -3.80 -3.60 7.61
C PHE A 93 -4.64 -4.79 8.05
N ARG A 94 -5.52 -5.29 7.16
CA ARG A 94 -6.40 -6.41 7.43
C ARG A 94 -5.98 -7.63 6.63
N TYR A 95 -5.97 -8.78 7.28
CA TYR A 95 -5.65 -10.06 6.67
C TYR A 95 -6.89 -10.96 6.61
N SER A 96 -6.90 -11.83 5.60
CA SER A 96 -7.95 -12.84 5.44
C SER A 96 -7.84 -14.03 6.41
N THR A 97 -6.79 -14.06 7.23
CA THR A 97 -6.62 -15.08 8.26
C THR A 97 -7.76 -14.99 9.27
N ASN A 98 -8.29 -16.13 9.69
CA ASN A 98 -9.46 -16.22 10.56
C ASN A 98 -10.76 -15.66 9.93
N GLN A 99 -10.87 -15.69 8.59
CA GLN A 99 -12.15 -15.50 7.93
C GLN A 99 -12.82 -16.85 7.73
N LYS A 100 -14.12 -16.90 8.02
CA LYS A 100 -14.95 -18.07 7.71
C LYS A 100 -14.85 -18.31 6.20
N LYS A 101 -14.38 -19.48 5.81
CA LYS A 101 -14.49 -19.92 4.43
C LYS A 101 -15.94 -20.31 4.21
N ASP A 102 -16.74 -19.39 3.75
CA ASP A 102 -18.09 -19.67 3.28
C ASP A 102 -17.96 -20.42 1.97
N ILE A 103 -17.88 -21.76 2.07
CA ILE A 103 -17.85 -22.63 0.92
C ILE A 103 -19.31 -22.95 0.63
N ILE A 104 -19.89 -22.27 -0.33
CA ILE A 104 -21.17 -22.66 -0.89
C ILE A 104 -20.91 -23.90 -1.74
N MET A 105 -21.33 -25.05 -1.23
CA MET A 105 -21.38 -26.28 -2.01
C MET A 105 -22.69 -26.27 -2.79
N SER A 106 -22.62 -25.93 -4.07
CA SER A 106 -23.76 -25.94 -4.98
C SER A 106 -23.52 -26.96 -6.10
N SER A 107 -24.59 -27.59 -6.53
CA SER A 107 -24.56 -28.40 -7.77
C SER A 107 -24.39 -27.54 -9.04
N ASN A 108 -24.43 -26.22 -8.91
CA ASN A 108 -24.22 -25.29 -10.01
C ASN A 108 -22.79 -24.72 -9.92
N PRO A 109 -21.90 -24.97 -10.91
CA PRO A 109 -20.51 -24.49 -10.89
C PRO A 109 -20.35 -22.97 -10.81
N GLN A 110 -21.37 -22.21 -11.23
CA GLN A 110 -21.35 -20.74 -11.17
C GLN A 110 -21.45 -20.20 -9.74
N ASP A 111 -22.11 -20.92 -8.83
CA ASP A 111 -22.25 -20.51 -7.43
C ASP A 111 -20.93 -20.74 -6.69
N GLU A 112 -20.16 -21.75 -7.07
CA GLU A 112 -18.83 -22.03 -6.51
C GLU A 112 -17.75 -21.02 -7.00
N TYR A 113 -17.95 -20.44 -8.18
CA TYR A 113 -17.02 -19.45 -8.74
C TYR A 113 -16.95 -18.17 -7.90
N ASN A 114 -18.02 -17.83 -7.19
CA ASN A 114 -18.12 -16.66 -6.32
C ASN A 114 -17.50 -16.86 -4.91
N ASN A 115 -17.09 -18.07 -4.58
CA ASN A 115 -16.47 -18.38 -3.27
C ASN A 115 -15.10 -17.74 -3.05
N LYS A 116 -14.47 -17.20 -4.08
CA LYS A 116 -13.19 -16.50 -3.97
C LYS A 116 -13.40 -15.00 -3.83
N ARG A 117 -13.74 -14.51 -2.64
CA ARG A 117 -13.42 -13.13 -2.29
C ARG A 117 -11.90 -12.99 -2.21
N VAL A 118 -11.32 -12.71 -3.35
CA VAL A 118 -9.94 -12.20 -3.39
C VAL A 118 -9.99 -10.83 -2.74
N LEU A 119 -9.49 -10.71 -1.51
CA LEU A 119 -9.19 -9.41 -0.94
C LEU A 119 -8.13 -8.80 -1.87
N ILE A 120 -8.54 -7.83 -2.68
CA ILE A 120 -7.61 -7.02 -3.47
C ILE A 120 -6.82 -6.23 -2.43
N ARG A 121 -5.59 -6.68 -2.18
CA ARG A 121 -4.66 -5.96 -1.31
C ARG A 121 -3.94 -4.94 -2.17
N ASP A 122 -3.98 -3.70 -1.73
CA ASP A 122 -3.12 -2.67 -2.31
C ASP A 122 -1.66 -3.03 -1.98
N THR A 123 -0.95 -3.52 -2.99
CA THR A 123 0.46 -3.91 -2.81
C THR A 123 1.34 -2.67 -2.69
N SER A 124 2.33 -2.77 -1.82
CA SER A 124 3.36 -1.76 -1.66
C SER A 124 4.50 -2.01 -2.64
N PRO A 125 5.00 -1.00 -3.35
CA PRO A 125 6.16 -1.15 -4.23
C PRO A 125 7.48 -1.20 -3.46
N PHE A 126 7.47 -0.99 -2.15
CA PHE A 126 8.66 -0.92 -1.31
C PHE A 126 9.04 -2.27 -0.74
N LYS A 127 10.33 -2.63 -0.84
CA LYS A 127 10.92 -3.76 -0.14
C LYS A 127 11.30 -3.30 1.27
N LEU A 128 10.49 -3.65 2.26
CA LEU A 128 10.64 -3.24 3.66
C LEU A 128 10.95 -4.44 4.54
N THR A 129 11.75 -4.22 5.57
CA THR A 129 11.93 -5.20 6.65
C THR A 129 10.69 -5.25 7.55
N GLN A 130 10.68 -6.19 8.49
CA GLN A 130 9.53 -6.38 9.39
C GLN A 130 9.26 -5.19 10.33
N ASN A 131 10.27 -4.34 10.54
CA ASN A 131 10.24 -3.21 11.46
C ASN A 131 10.38 -1.85 10.76
N GLU A 132 10.12 -1.82 9.47
CA GLU A 132 10.14 -0.60 8.65
C GLU A 132 8.77 -0.30 8.07
N CYS A 133 8.41 0.97 7.99
CA CYS A 133 7.28 1.42 7.22
C CYS A 133 7.65 2.65 6.37
N VAL A 134 6.83 2.95 5.39
CA VAL A 134 6.97 4.15 4.56
C VAL A 134 5.67 4.92 4.61
N ILE A 135 5.75 6.22 4.84
CA ILE A 135 4.64 7.13 4.64
C ILE A 135 4.76 7.80 3.28
N SER A 136 3.63 7.97 2.61
CA SER A 136 3.52 8.84 1.44
C SER A 136 2.74 10.09 1.78
N TYR A 137 3.18 11.22 1.25
CA TYR A 137 2.57 12.53 1.46
C TYR A 137 2.78 13.40 0.23
N SER A 138 1.97 14.45 0.09
CA SER A 138 2.00 15.33 -1.07
C SER A 138 2.44 16.73 -0.67
N VAL A 139 3.43 17.27 -1.41
CA VAL A 139 3.89 18.65 -1.30
C VAL A 139 3.88 19.28 -2.67
N ASN A 140 3.15 20.39 -2.83
CA ASN A 140 3.02 21.11 -4.11
C ASN A 140 2.61 20.18 -5.28
N GLY A 141 1.70 19.24 -5.03
CA GLY A 141 1.22 18.27 -6.02
C GLY A 141 2.19 17.13 -6.36
N LYS A 142 3.36 17.09 -5.74
CA LYS A 142 4.35 16.02 -5.92
C LYS A 142 4.26 15.04 -4.74
N ARG A 143 4.11 13.75 -5.04
CA ARG A 143 4.13 12.69 -4.02
C ARG A 143 5.56 12.40 -3.59
N LEU A 144 5.79 12.41 -2.30
CA LEU A 144 7.07 12.13 -1.64
C LEU A 144 6.90 10.95 -0.69
N TYR A 145 8.03 10.31 -0.36
CA TYR A 145 8.07 9.13 0.49
C TYR A 145 9.13 9.31 1.58
N TYR A 146 8.78 8.93 2.79
CA TYR A 146 9.73 8.93 3.90
C TYR A 146 9.70 7.56 4.61
N LYS A 147 10.88 6.97 4.78
CA LYS A 147 11.03 5.67 5.43
C LYS A 147 11.27 5.86 6.93
N ILE A 148 10.49 5.15 7.72
CA ILE A 148 10.58 5.08 9.18
C ILE A 148 11.10 3.70 9.55
N SER A 149 12.21 3.66 10.26
CA SER A 149 12.85 2.45 10.74
C SER A 149 12.58 2.24 12.23
N ASN A 150 12.87 1.02 12.73
CA ASN A 150 12.83 0.68 14.16
C ASN A 150 11.44 0.77 14.82
N LEU A 151 10.37 0.38 14.09
CA LEU A 151 9.07 0.21 14.70
C LEU A 151 9.14 -0.87 15.78
N LYS A 152 8.67 -0.55 16.98
CA LYS A 152 8.58 -1.52 18.08
C LYS A 152 7.35 -2.39 17.90
N LYS A 153 7.48 -3.69 18.15
CA LYS A 153 6.34 -4.58 18.25
C LYS A 153 5.69 -4.37 19.61
N GLY A 154 4.43 -3.94 19.62
CA GLY A 154 3.61 -3.88 20.83
C GLY A 154 2.90 -5.21 21.10
N GLU A 155 2.07 -5.23 22.12
CA GLU A 155 1.30 -6.39 22.51
C GLU A 155 0.27 -6.77 21.44
N SER A 156 0.05 -8.07 21.27
CA SER A 156 -1.00 -8.57 20.40
C SER A 156 -2.35 -8.44 21.08
N ILE A 157 -3.35 -7.93 20.36
CA ILE A 157 -4.69 -7.73 20.89
C ILE A 157 -5.57 -8.86 20.39
N ALA A 158 -6.08 -9.67 21.33
CA ALA A 158 -7.16 -10.60 21.06
C ALA A 158 -8.48 -9.94 21.45
N TYR A 159 -9.36 -9.72 20.49
CA TYR A 159 -10.70 -9.23 20.78
C TYR A 159 -11.53 -10.40 21.33
N PRO A 160 -12.31 -10.19 22.40
CA PRO A 160 -13.14 -11.25 22.95
C PRO A 160 -14.21 -11.68 21.94
N SER A 161 -14.57 -12.96 21.97
CA SER A 161 -15.81 -13.44 21.37
C SER A 161 -17.00 -12.88 22.15
N ALA A 162 -17.92 -12.25 21.47
CA ALA A 162 -19.18 -11.80 22.06
C ALA A 162 -20.09 -13.00 22.34
#